data_cf8e417f43af510c4b3b70ee711d92b4
#
_entry.id   cf8e417f43af510c4b3b70ee711d92b4
#
_cell.length_a   1.000
_cell.length_b   1.000
_cell.length_c   1.000
_cell.angle_alpha   90.00
_cell.angle_beta   90.00
_cell.angle_gamma   90.00
#
_symmetry.space_group_name_H-M   'P 1'
#
loop_
_entity.id
_entity.type
_entity.pdbx_description
1 polymer ?
#
loop_
_entity_poly.entity_id
_entity_poly.type
_entity_poly.pdbx_seq_one_letter_code
_entity_poly.pdbx_strand_id
1 'polypeptide(L)'
;MIYLDTNILVSLRIGDGNTGSAEEWYARQSVPLAFSTWGLAEFYGHLGLRTRKEEVTKRDAAKIVDQFDEVIAANLTLLKSSDAAILRAAAWLRSPHCALQAADALHLAIAVENGAAAIATFDVRFAKGIEKLRIAGLNVIPLPAAGNDLHPARQARAKYNVTERDITKAVASARKRKTAERKSAPRLTVRG
;
A
#
# COMPACT_ATOMS: atom_id res chain seq x y z
N MET A 1 -2.08 5.68 -11.53
CA MET A 1 -2.21 5.16 -10.15
C MET A 1 -0.83 4.88 -9.56
N ILE A 2 -0.72 4.90 -8.23
CA ILE A 2 0.49 4.50 -7.49
C ILE A 2 0.25 3.11 -6.90
N TYR A 3 1.16 2.18 -7.15
CA TYR A 3 1.16 0.85 -6.54
C TYR A 3 1.83 0.92 -5.16
N LEU A 4 1.20 0.33 -4.16
CA LEU A 4 1.72 0.25 -2.80
C LEU A 4 2.44 -1.07 -2.58
N ASP A 5 3.69 -0.99 -2.12
CA ASP A 5 4.38 -2.13 -1.55
C ASP A 5 3.73 -2.54 -0.22
N THR A 6 3.77 -3.82 0.10
CA THR A 6 3.17 -4.40 1.31
C THR A 6 3.64 -3.71 2.58
N ASN A 7 4.91 -3.29 2.64
CA ASN A 7 5.48 -2.63 3.82
C ASN A 7 4.75 -1.33 4.20
N ILE A 8 4.18 -0.59 3.24
CA ILE A 8 3.39 0.62 3.52
C ILE A 8 2.10 0.26 4.26
N LEU A 9 1.37 -0.76 3.79
CA LEU A 9 0.12 -1.18 4.42
C LEU A 9 0.35 -1.86 5.78
N VAL A 10 1.46 -2.58 5.94
CA VAL A 10 1.90 -3.10 7.24
C VAL A 10 2.12 -1.94 8.22
N SER A 11 2.85 -0.90 7.81
CA SER A 11 3.09 0.29 8.64
C SER A 11 1.79 1.02 8.99
N LEU A 12 0.87 1.16 8.04
CA LEU A 12 -0.41 1.86 8.23
C LEU A 12 -1.40 1.11 9.12
N ARG A 13 -1.36 -0.23 9.16
CA ARG A 13 -2.44 -1.06 9.72
C ARG A 13 -2.02 -1.91 10.90
N ILE A 14 -0.84 -2.52 10.83
CA ILE A 14 -0.31 -3.33 11.94
C ILE A 14 0.51 -2.44 12.89
N GLY A 15 1.17 -1.44 12.33
CA GLY A 15 2.00 -0.48 13.04
C GLY A 15 3.44 -0.97 13.20
N ASP A 16 4.38 -0.07 12.93
CA ASP A 16 5.82 -0.25 13.13
C ASP A 16 6.52 1.12 13.27
N GLY A 17 7.85 1.13 13.19
CA GLY A 17 8.63 2.37 13.24
C GLY A 17 8.29 3.37 12.14
N ASN A 18 7.76 2.93 11.00
CA ASN A 18 7.45 3.75 9.84
C ASN A 18 6.00 4.27 9.83
N THR A 19 5.15 3.90 10.81
CA THR A 19 3.73 4.25 10.86
C THR A 19 3.47 5.74 10.62
N GLY A 20 4.19 6.62 11.32
CA GLY A 20 4.01 8.07 11.16
C GLY A 20 4.33 8.57 9.76
N SER A 21 5.42 8.09 9.15
CA SER A 21 5.78 8.44 7.77
C SER A 21 4.75 7.90 6.76
N ALA A 22 4.23 6.69 6.99
CA ALA A 22 3.21 6.09 6.15
C ALA A 22 1.90 6.88 6.21
N GLU A 23 1.43 7.22 7.42
CA GLU A 23 0.19 8.01 7.64
C GLU A 23 0.29 9.39 6.98
N GLU A 24 1.40 10.10 7.18
CA GLU A 24 1.63 11.42 6.61
C GLU A 24 1.66 11.38 5.08
N TRP A 25 2.38 10.42 4.51
CA TRP A 25 2.43 10.24 3.08
C TRP A 25 1.06 9.87 2.50
N TYR A 26 0.37 8.89 3.11
CA TYR A 26 -0.94 8.41 2.65
C TYR A 26 -2.00 9.52 2.66
N ALA A 27 -2.02 10.34 3.70
CA ALA A 27 -2.97 11.46 3.84
C ALA A 27 -2.84 12.53 2.74
N ARG A 28 -1.66 12.65 2.12
CA ARG A 28 -1.39 13.62 1.05
C ARG A 28 -1.74 13.09 -0.35
N GLN A 29 -2.12 11.82 -0.47
CA GLN A 29 -2.38 11.25 -1.79
C GLN A 29 -3.75 11.66 -2.33
N SER A 30 -3.73 12.26 -3.53
CA SER A 30 -4.93 12.61 -4.31
C SER A 30 -5.14 11.71 -5.53
N VAL A 31 -4.13 10.90 -5.87
CA VAL A 31 -4.18 9.97 -7.01
C VAL A 31 -4.67 8.59 -6.58
N PRO A 32 -5.26 7.80 -7.49
CA PRO A 32 -5.68 6.45 -7.18
C PRO A 32 -4.52 5.59 -6.69
N LEU A 33 -4.73 4.89 -5.58
CA LEU A 33 -3.78 3.95 -5.00
C LEU A 33 -4.20 2.51 -5.33
N ALA A 34 -3.22 1.66 -5.57
CA ALA A 34 -3.44 0.26 -5.90
C ALA A 34 -2.61 -0.66 -4.99
N PHE A 35 -3.14 -1.84 -4.77
CA PHE A 35 -2.50 -2.92 -4.02
C PHE A 35 -2.76 -4.22 -4.77
N SER A 36 -2.04 -5.30 -4.49
CA SER A 36 -2.24 -6.56 -5.22
C SER A 36 -2.73 -7.71 -4.34
N THR A 37 -3.28 -8.74 -5.00
CA THR A 37 -3.62 -10.01 -4.33
C THR A 37 -2.39 -10.71 -3.76
N TRP A 38 -1.21 -10.51 -4.36
CA TRP A 38 0.06 -10.96 -3.79
C TRP A 38 0.37 -10.22 -2.48
N GLY A 39 0.35 -8.89 -2.51
CA GLY A 39 0.57 -8.10 -1.31
C GLY A 39 -0.47 -8.37 -0.21
N LEU A 40 -1.70 -8.73 -0.57
CA LEU A 40 -2.71 -9.19 0.39
C LEU A 40 -2.25 -10.45 1.14
N ALA A 41 -1.70 -11.43 0.42
CA ALA A 41 -1.16 -12.64 1.04
C ALA A 41 0.03 -12.33 1.97
N GLU A 42 0.92 -11.43 1.55
CA GLU A 42 2.05 -10.99 2.37
C GLU A 42 1.57 -10.23 3.61
N PHE A 43 0.60 -9.31 3.48
CA PHE A 43 0.05 -8.57 4.61
C PHE A 43 -0.50 -9.50 5.70
N TYR A 44 -1.32 -10.48 5.31
CA TYR A 44 -1.82 -11.47 6.26
C TYR A 44 -0.72 -12.39 6.79
N GLY A 45 0.30 -12.68 5.99
CA GLY A 45 1.49 -13.39 6.43
C GLY A 45 2.24 -12.66 7.54
N HIS A 46 2.44 -11.34 7.39
CA HIS A 46 3.02 -10.46 8.40
C HIS A 46 2.18 -10.39 9.67
N LEU A 47 0.87 -10.19 9.53
CA LEU A 47 -0.05 -10.15 10.67
C LEU A 47 -0.03 -11.48 11.45
N GLY A 48 -0.10 -12.60 10.73
CA GLY A 48 -0.03 -13.93 11.33
C GLY A 48 1.29 -14.19 12.04
N LEU A 49 2.42 -13.74 11.47
CA LEU A 49 3.73 -13.86 12.12
C LEU A 49 3.78 -13.08 13.44
N ARG A 50 3.34 -11.81 13.44
CA ARG A 50 3.31 -10.97 14.64
C ARG A 50 2.36 -11.50 15.70
N THR A 51 1.23 -12.10 15.28
CA THR A 51 0.31 -12.75 16.22
C THR A 51 0.95 -13.99 16.87
N ARG A 52 1.69 -14.80 16.11
CA ARG A 52 2.42 -15.96 16.66
C ARG A 52 3.56 -15.56 17.59
N LYS A 53 4.16 -14.39 17.38
CA LYS A 53 5.19 -13.80 18.24
C LYS A 53 4.60 -13.02 19.44
N GLU A 54 3.28 -13.02 19.59
CA GLU A 54 2.56 -12.29 20.64
C GLU A 54 2.78 -10.76 20.61
N GLU A 55 3.27 -10.22 19.50
CA GLU A 55 3.40 -8.77 19.26
C GLU A 55 2.03 -8.12 18.97
N VAL A 56 1.07 -8.91 18.50
CA VAL A 56 -0.33 -8.53 18.26
C VAL A 56 -1.23 -9.60 18.89
N THR A 57 -2.22 -9.19 19.68
CA THR A 57 -3.16 -10.15 20.25
C THR A 57 -4.09 -10.75 19.19
N LYS A 58 -4.61 -11.96 19.39
CA LYS A 58 -5.59 -12.57 18.45
C LYS A 58 -6.82 -11.69 18.25
N ARG A 59 -7.25 -10.98 19.28
CA ARG A 59 -8.41 -10.07 19.24
C ARG A 59 -8.11 -8.85 18.35
N ASP A 60 -6.92 -8.27 18.50
CA ASP A 60 -6.54 -7.10 17.69
C ASP A 60 -6.22 -7.51 16.26
N ALA A 61 -5.66 -8.70 16.04
CA ALA A 61 -5.47 -9.25 14.70
C ALA A 61 -6.81 -9.40 13.95
N ALA A 62 -7.86 -9.90 14.60
CA ALA A 62 -9.20 -9.97 13.98
C ALA A 62 -9.73 -8.60 13.58
N LYS A 63 -9.60 -7.59 14.46
CA LYS A 63 -10.01 -6.21 14.15
C LYS A 63 -9.21 -5.61 12.97
N ILE A 64 -7.89 -5.89 12.93
CA ILE A 64 -7.03 -5.43 11.83
C ILE A 64 -7.51 -6.02 10.51
N VAL A 65 -7.87 -7.31 10.47
CA VAL A 65 -8.42 -7.97 9.27
C VAL A 65 -9.69 -7.25 8.81
N ASP A 66 -10.69 -7.10 9.69
CA ASP A 66 -11.97 -6.47 9.35
C ASP A 66 -11.79 -5.04 8.81
N GLN A 67 -10.94 -4.24 9.48
CA GLN A 67 -10.64 -2.88 9.07
C GLN A 67 -9.86 -2.82 7.76
N PHE A 68 -8.96 -3.77 7.53
CA PHE A 68 -8.16 -3.82 6.31
C PHE A 68 -9.01 -4.15 5.09
N ASP A 69 -9.92 -5.13 5.22
CA ASP A 69 -10.85 -5.49 4.15
C ASP A 69 -11.76 -4.32 3.77
N GLU A 70 -12.27 -3.57 4.77
CA GLU A 70 -13.04 -2.35 4.53
C GLU A 70 -12.23 -1.28 3.77
N VAL A 71 -10.96 -1.09 4.12
CA VAL A 71 -10.10 -0.09 3.48
C VAL A 71 -9.77 -0.47 2.04
N ILE A 72 -9.45 -1.75 1.78
CA ILE A 72 -9.22 -2.22 0.42
C ILE A 72 -10.48 -1.97 -0.41
N ALA A 73 -11.64 -2.39 0.08
CA ALA A 73 -12.90 -2.23 -0.65
C ALA A 73 -13.26 -0.76 -0.95
N ALA A 74 -12.88 0.17 -0.07
CA ALA A 74 -13.28 1.57 -0.16
C ALA A 74 -12.28 2.48 -0.89
N ASN A 75 -10.97 2.22 -0.76
CA ASN A 75 -9.94 3.21 -1.08
C ASN A 75 -8.81 2.71 -1.99
N LEU A 76 -8.67 1.41 -2.19
CA LEU A 76 -7.60 0.84 -2.99
C LEU A 76 -8.15 0.08 -4.19
N THR A 77 -7.44 0.16 -5.31
CA THR A 77 -7.68 -0.74 -6.44
C THR A 77 -6.93 -2.04 -6.20
N LEU A 78 -7.65 -3.14 -6.02
CA LEU A 78 -7.01 -4.45 -5.85
C LEU A 78 -6.66 -5.05 -7.22
N LEU A 79 -5.37 -5.16 -7.49
CA LEU A 79 -4.82 -5.73 -8.72
C LEU A 79 -4.63 -7.24 -8.59
N LYS A 80 -4.96 -7.97 -9.64
CA LYS A 80 -4.73 -9.42 -9.68
C LYS A 80 -3.28 -9.73 -10.02
N SER A 81 -2.71 -10.72 -9.35
CA SER A 81 -1.44 -11.34 -9.73
C SER A 81 -1.71 -12.31 -10.88
N SER A 82 -1.29 -11.94 -12.09
CA SER A 82 -1.48 -12.76 -13.30
C SER A 82 -0.29 -13.68 -13.55
N ASP A 83 -0.49 -14.72 -14.35
CA ASP A 83 0.61 -15.58 -14.84
C ASP A 83 1.62 -14.74 -15.63
N ALA A 84 1.17 -13.75 -16.39
CA ALA A 84 2.05 -12.83 -17.12
C ALA A 84 2.98 -12.06 -16.18
N ALA A 85 2.48 -11.58 -15.04
CA ALA A 85 3.31 -10.93 -14.03
C ALA A 85 4.35 -11.89 -13.44
N ILE A 86 3.95 -13.13 -13.15
CA ILE A 86 4.87 -14.18 -12.63
C ILE A 86 5.97 -14.47 -13.64
N LEU A 87 5.61 -14.66 -14.91
CA LEU A 87 6.58 -14.93 -15.99
C LEU A 87 7.52 -13.74 -16.22
N ARG A 88 7.02 -12.51 -16.13
CA ARG A 88 7.83 -11.29 -16.24
C ARG A 88 8.83 -11.18 -15.09
N ALA A 89 8.38 -11.41 -13.86
CA ALA A 89 9.26 -11.44 -12.69
C ALA A 89 10.37 -12.49 -12.86
N ALA A 90 10.00 -13.70 -13.27
CA ALA A 90 10.95 -14.78 -13.54
C ALA A 90 11.96 -14.41 -14.65
N ALA A 91 11.52 -13.71 -15.70
CA ALA A 91 12.39 -13.25 -16.77
C ALA A 91 13.45 -12.26 -16.28
N TRP A 92 13.08 -11.31 -15.41
CA TRP A 92 14.07 -10.40 -14.79
C TRP A 92 15.05 -11.14 -13.89
N LEU A 93 14.56 -12.06 -13.06
CA LEU A 93 15.38 -12.82 -12.11
C LEU A 93 16.36 -13.78 -12.79
N ARG A 94 16.14 -14.16 -14.04
CA ARG A 94 17.12 -14.95 -14.83
C ARG A 94 18.41 -14.19 -15.10
N SER A 95 18.38 -12.86 -15.06
CA SER A 95 19.58 -12.06 -15.24
C SER A 95 20.43 -12.07 -13.96
N PRO A 96 21.73 -12.41 -14.02
CA PRO A 96 22.61 -12.36 -12.86
C PRO A 96 22.83 -10.92 -12.35
N HIS A 97 22.45 -9.93 -13.13
CA HIS A 97 22.54 -8.52 -12.75
C HIS A 97 21.24 -7.99 -12.09
N CYS A 98 20.21 -8.80 -12.02
CA CYS A 98 18.96 -8.42 -11.33
C CYS A 98 19.22 -8.33 -9.83
N ALA A 99 18.98 -7.15 -9.27
CA ALA A 99 19.18 -6.87 -7.83
C ALA A 99 17.89 -7.07 -6.99
N LEU A 100 16.82 -7.60 -7.60
CA LEU A 100 15.54 -7.83 -6.94
C LEU A 100 15.48 -9.23 -6.30
N GLN A 101 14.75 -9.33 -5.19
CA GLN A 101 14.30 -10.62 -4.67
C GLN A 101 13.03 -11.07 -5.42
N ALA A 102 12.64 -12.33 -5.27
CA ALA A 102 11.50 -12.89 -6.01
C ALA A 102 10.18 -12.17 -5.68
N ALA A 103 9.93 -11.84 -4.40
CA ALA A 103 8.76 -11.11 -3.98
C ALA A 103 8.73 -9.69 -4.59
N ASP A 104 9.87 -8.98 -4.52
CA ASP A 104 10.03 -7.62 -5.06
C ASP A 104 9.82 -7.61 -6.59
N ALA A 105 10.39 -8.59 -7.29
CA ALA A 105 10.21 -8.73 -8.74
C ALA A 105 8.74 -8.97 -9.11
N LEU A 106 8.00 -9.71 -8.28
CA LEU A 106 6.57 -9.95 -8.51
C LEU A 106 5.75 -8.69 -8.26
N HIS A 107 6.00 -7.93 -7.18
CA HIS A 107 5.39 -6.62 -6.96
C HIS A 107 5.60 -5.69 -8.16
N LEU A 108 6.85 -5.59 -8.60
CA LEU A 108 7.21 -4.77 -9.76
C LEU A 108 6.47 -5.23 -11.02
N ALA A 109 6.43 -6.53 -11.29
CA ALA A 109 5.76 -7.07 -12.46
C ALA A 109 4.26 -6.80 -12.45
N ILE A 110 3.59 -6.98 -11.30
CA ILE A 110 2.16 -6.66 -11.16
C ILE A 110 1.91 -5.17 -11.41
N ALA A 111 2.74 -4.29 -10.86
CA ALA A 111 2.62 -2.86 -11.07
C ALA A 111 2.75 -2.49 -12.57
N VAL A 112 3.74 -3.04 -13.26
CA VAL A 112 3.99 -2.80 -14.68
C VAL A 112 2.86 -3.34 -15.55
N GLU A 113 2.40 -4.58 -15.33
CA GLU A 113 1.31 -5.19 -16.10
C GLU A 113 -0.01 -4.41 -15.98
N ASN A 114 -0.22 -3.73 -14.87
CA ASN A 114 -1.43 -2.96 -14.63
C ASN A 114 -1.25 -1.44 -14.88
N GLY A 115 -0.14 -1.02 -15.50
CA GLY A 115 0.08 0.37 -15.91
C GLY A 115 0.20 1.34 -14.74
N ALA A 116 0.79 0.90 -13.62
CA ALA A 116 1.10 1.81 -12.53
C ALA A 116 2.14 2.85 -12.99
N ALA A 117 1.91 4.11 -12.67
CA ALA A 117 2.84 5.19 -12.97
C ALA A 117 4.00 5.27 -11.94
N ALA A 118 3.77 4.72 -10.74
CA ALA A 118 4.78 4.68 -9.69
C ALA A 118 4.57 3.51 -8.73
N ILE A 119 5.65 3.14 -8.03
CA ILE A 119 5.65 2.23 -6.88
C ILE A 119 6.13 3.00 -5.67
N ALA A 120 5.36 2.96 -4.58
CA ALA A 120 5.75 3.51 -3.29
C ALA A 120 6.24 2.39 -2.36
N THR A 121 7.37 2.59 -1.69
CA THR A 121 7.98 1.59 -0.80
C THR A 121 8.88 2.23 0.25
N PHE A 122 9.01 1.58 1.42
CA PHE A 122 10.04 1.85 2.42
C PHE A 122 11.33 1.06 2.16
N ASP A 123 11.31 0.06 1.28
CA ASP A 123 12.50 -0.75 0.99
C ASP A 123 13.43 -0.06 0.00
N VAL A 124 14.52 0.51 0.52
CA VAL A 124 15.56 1.19 -0.27
C VAL A 124 16.24 0.23 -1.27
N ARG A 125 16.35 -1.06 -0.94
CA ARG A 125 16.97 -2.03 -1.86
C ARG A 125 16.04 -2.33 -3.03
N PHE A 126 14.75 -2.49 -2.75
CA PHE A 126 13.72 -2.64 -3.77
C PHE A 126 13.68 -1.42 -4.68
N ALA A 127 13.63 -0.21 -4.11
CA ALA A 127 13.66 1.05 -4.87
C ALA A 127 14.88 1.11 -5.82
N LYS A 128 16.09 0.87 -5.31
CA LYS A 128 17.31 0.83 -6.13
C LYS A 128 17.30 -0.29 -7.19
N GLY A 129 16.67 -1.42 -6.87
CA GLY A 129 16.50 -2.52 -7.82
C GLY A 129 15.64 -2.12 -9.02
N ILE A 130 14.53 -1.42 -8.77
CA ILE A 130 13.64 -0.89 -9.81
C ILE A 130 14.38 0.14 -10.69
N GLU A 131 15.09 1.09 -10.07
CA GLU A 131 15.85 2.12 -10.81
C GLU A 131 16.87 1.51 -11.78
N LYS A 132 17.56 0.42 -11.37
CA LYS A 132 18.51 -0.29 -12.22
C LYS A 132 17.87 -0.93 -13.45
N LEU A 133 16.63 -1.38 -13.35
CA LEU A 133 15.91 -1.98 -14.48
C LEU A 133 15.42 -0.95 -15.51
N ARG A 134 15.42 0.34 -15.17
CA ARG A 134 15.06 1.46 -16.07
C ARG A 134 13.78 1.23 -16.86
N ILE A 135 12.72 0.83 -16.16
CA ILE A 135 11.42 0.56 -16.79
C ILE A 135 10.80 1.88 -17.25
N ALA A 136 10.55 1.99 -18.55
CA ALA A 136 9.98 3.21 -19.14
C ALA A 136 8.58 3.50 -18.55
N GLY A 137 8.33 4.74 -18.17
CA GLY A 137 7.03 5.19 -17.66
C GLY A 137 6.73 4.80 -16.20
N LEU A 138 7.63 4.10 -15.51
CA LEU A 138 7.48 3.75 -14.11
C LEU A 138 8.44 4.56 -13.24
N ASN A 139 7.91 5.24 -12.24
CA ASN A 139 8.67 5.94 -11.21
C ASN A 139 8.73 5.11 -9.92
N VAL A 140 9.71 5.42 -9.07
CA VAL A 140 9.80 4.90 -7.70
C VAL A 140 9.63 6.06 -6.73
N ILE A 141 8.86 5.83 -5.67
CA ILE A 141 8.66 6.76 -4.55
C ILE A 141 9.22 6.09 -3.31
N PRO A 142 10.54 6.27 -3.03
CA PRO A 142 11.12 5.77 -1.80
C PRO A 142 10.61 6.64 -0.64
N LEU A 143 9.96 6.00 0.35
CA LEU A 143 9.53 6.69 1.55
C LEU A 143 10.67 6.70 2.58
N PRO A 144 10.83 7.80 3.34
CA PRO A 144 11.84 7.85 4.38
C PRO A 144 11.47 6.86 5.49
N ALA A 145 12.28 5.80 5.64
CA ALA A 145 12.15 4.93 6.79
C ALA A 145 12.52 5.71 8.06
N ALA A 146 11.81 5.44 9.16
CA ALA A 146 12.18 5.99 10.45
C ALA A 146 13.60 5.53 10.79
N GLY A 147 14.54 6.46 10.77
CA GLY A 147 15.86 6.24 11.36
C GLY A 147 15.69 6.01 12.87
N ASN A 148 16.73 5.50 13.51
CA ASN A 148 16.75 5.32 14.99
C ASN A 148 16.56 6.63 15.79
N ASP A 149 16.48 7.77 15.13
CA ASP A 149 16.17 9.06 15.73
C ASP A 149 14.66 9.19 15.90
N LEU A 150 14.25 9.49 17.11
CA LEU A 150 12.87 9.76 17.54
C LEU A 150 12.17 10.69 16.55
N HIS A 151 11.42 10.09 15.63
CA HIS A 151 10.83 10.77 14.48
C HIS A 151 9.86 11.87 14.94
N PRO A 152 9.84 13.06 14.26
CA PRO A 152 8.89 14.14 14.52
C PRO A 152 7.42 13.70 14.54
N ALA A 153 7.07 12.63 13.85
CA ALA A 153 5.70 12.08 13.85
C ALA A 153 5.25 11.52 15.22
N ARG A 154 6.16 11.02 16.06
CA ARG A 154 5.81 10.69 17.46
C ARG A 154 5.52 11.96 18.27
N GLN A 155 6.24 13.05 17.98
CA GLN A 155 5.97 14.36 18.57
C GLN A 155 4.69 14.99 17.99
N ALA A 156 4.40 14.81 16.70
CA ALA A 156 3.18 15.27 16.07
C ALA A 156 1.95 14.52 16.60
N ARG A 157 2.03 13.20 16.80
CA ARG A 157 0.93 12.42 17.40
C ARG A 157 0.62 12.86 18.84
N ALA A 158 1.66 13.17 19.61
CA ALA A 158 1.52 13.75 20.95
C ALA A 158 1.02 15.22 20.91
N LYS A 159 1.39 15.97 19.88
CA LYS A 159 1.05 17.39 19.73
C LYS A 159 -0.35 17.63 19.14
N TYR A 160 -0.85 16.75 18.28
CA TYR A 160 -2.13 16.92 17.60
C TYR A 160 -3.24 16.05 18.15
N ASN A 161 -2.95 15.17 19.14
CA ASN A 161 -3.95 14.35 19.83
C ASN A 161 -4.99 13.70 18.88
N VAL A 162 -4.51 13.24 17.69
CA VAL A 162 -5.35 12.62 16.67
C VAL A 162 -5.83 11.29 17.20
N THR A 163 -7.08 11.23 17.60
CA THR A 163 -7.71 10.04 18.15
C THR A 163 -8.23 9.14 17.02
N GLU A 164 -8.44 7.84 17.29
CA GLU A 164 -9.14 6.94 16.37
C GLU A 164 -10.48 7.49 15.89
N ARG A 165 -11.16 8.32 16.73
CA ARG A 165 -12.39 9.03 16.37
C ARG A 165 -12.20 10.03 15.23
N ASP A 166 -11.05 10.67 15.14
CA ASP A 166 -10.79 11.69 14.10
C ASP A 166 -10.52 11.01 12.76
N ILE A 167 -9.84 9.86 12.77
CA ILE A 167 -9.64 9.03 11.59
C ILE A 167 -10.99 8.47 11.10
N THR A 168 -11.81 7.96 12.01
CA THR A 168 -13.15 7.44 11.69
C THR A 168 -14.07 8.55 11.13
N LYS A 169 -14.02 9.75 11.66
CA LYS A 169 -14.77 10.91 11.13
C LYS A 169 -14.29 11.34 9.74
N ALA A 170 -12.98 11.35 9.50
CA ALA A 170 -12.42 11.67 8.19
C ALA A 170 -12.84 10.65 7.13
N VAL A 171 -12.79 9.36 7.45
CA VAL A 171 -13.25 8.26 6.58
C VAL A 171 -14.76 8.37 6.31
N ALA A 172 -15.57 8.65 7.33
CA ALA A 172 -17.02 8.81 7.18
C ALA A 172 -17.40 10.02 6.31
N SER A 173 -16.65 11.13 6.42
CA SER A 173 -16.87 12.34 5.61
C SER A 173 -16.48 12.11 4.13
N ALA A 174 -15.40 11.37 3.88
CA ALA A 174 -14.99 10.99 2.53
C ALA A 174 -16.02 10.07 1.87
N ARG A 175 -16.60 9.11 2.61
CA ARG A 175 -17.70 8.24 2.13
C ARG A 175 -18.94 9.06 1.71
N LYS A 176 -19.34 10.06 2.51
CA LYS A 176 -20.49 10.93 2.18
C LYS A 176 -20.25 11.73 0.90
N ARG A 177 -19.05 12.25 0.67
CA ARG A 177 -18.71 12.96 -0.58
C ARG A 177 -18.78 12.03 -1.80
N LYS A 178 -18.20 10.83 -1.75
CA LYS A 178 -18.20 9.86 -2.85
C LYS A 178 -19.61 9.36 -3.20
N THR A 179 -20.48 9.22 -2.19
CA THR A 179 -21.90 8.83 -2.39
C THR A 179 -22.71 9.97 -3.00
N ALA A 180 -22.43 11.23 -2.65
CA ALA A 180 -23.04 12.39 -3.26
C ALA A 180 -22.63 12.55 -4.73
N GLU A 181 -21.36 12.39 -5.04
CA GLU A 181 -20.84 12.42 -6.43
C GLU A 181 -21.42 11.31 -7.32
N ARG A 182 -21.61 10.09 -6.78
CA ARG A 182 -22.29 8.99 -7.51
C ARG A 182 -23.77 9.27 -7.78
N LYS A 183 -24.46 10.01 -6.91
CA LYS A 183 -25.86 10.36 -7.10
C LYS A 183 -26.06 11.54 -8.07
N SER A 184 -25.06 12.38 -8.25
CA SER A 184 -25.08 13.52 -9.17
C SER A 184 -24.54 13.22 -10.55
N ALA A 185 -23.96 12.04 -10.79
CA ALA A 185 -23.49 11.64 -12.10
C ALA A 185 -24.69 11.42 -13.06
N PRO A 186 -24.71 12.04 -14.24
CA PRO A 186 -25.80 11.90 -15.21
C PRO A 186 -25.91 10.44 -15.65
N ARG A 187 -27.13 9.89 -15.63
CA ARG A 187 -27.42 8.58 -16.22
C ARG A 187 -27.22 8.69 -17.75
N LEU A 188 -26.20 8.04 -18.26
CA LEU A 188 -26.07 7.81 -19.70
C LEU A 188 -27.24 6.93 -20.14
N THR A 189 -28.26 7.55 -20.76
CA THR A 189 -29.29 6.82 -21.49
C THR A 189 -28.69 6.37 -22.81
N VAL A 190 -28.39 5.09 -22.90
CA VAL A 190 -28.14 4.44 -24.20
C VAL A 190 -29.49 4.36 -24.90
N ARG A 191 -29.68 5.20 -25.93
CA ARG A 191 -30.77 5.00 -26.90
C ARG A 191 -30.34 3.88 -27.84
N GLY A 192 -31.18 2.84 -27.91
CA GLY A 192 -31.09 1.76 -28.88
C GLY A 192 -31.40 2.23 -30.32
#